data_dfce4762b355e953ec07b5b22e0fa78e
#
_entry.id   dfce4762b355e953ec07b5b22e0fa78e
#
_cell.length_a   1.000
_cell.length_b   1.000
_cell.length_c   1.000
_cell.angle_alpha   90.00
_cell.angle_beta   90.00
_cell.angle_gamma   90.00
#
_symmetry.space_group_name_H-M   'P 1'
#
loop_
_entity.id
_entity.type
_entity.pdbx_description
1 polymer ?
#
loop_
_entity_poly.entity_id
_entity_poly.type
_entity_poly.pdbx_seq_one_letter_code
_entity_poly.pdbx_strand_id
1 'polypeptide(L)'
;MPIALVRHAGTLFGANRFRATGLRAAGLKTGGHLLASLAGAIGAMAPALAQAAATYVPMKPMPGKGQPVPGGYTFQDQYSPIGQEALRMHDYVLLPVITAIVLLVLILLIVVMARFNRRANPVPSRTSHNTVIEVVWTLAPVLILLAIVVPSIRLLAHQYQPAPKGALTVKVTGYQWYWGYTYPDNGGFEVISNMLEPAEAVRRGEQPQLGADNRMVVPAGVPIRLQTTGADVIHSFAVPSLWFKLDAVPGRINEKVLMINKPGVYYGQCSELCGARHGYMPIAVEAVPLPVFEAWVKSQGGTPASLPTPAV
;
A
#
# COMPACT_ATOMS: atom_id res chain seq x y z
N MET A 1 -32.34 4.83 -35.87
CA MET A 1 -32.37 6.28 -36.12
C MET A 1 -31.01 6.84 -35.69
N PRO A 2 -30.21 7.37 -36.62
CA PRO A 2 -28.92 7.96 -36.33
C PRO A 2 -28.99 9.51 -36.39
N ILE A 3 -28.20 10.21 -35.60
CA ILE A 3 -27.83 11.62 -35.79
C ILE A 3 -26.47 11.76 -35.09
N ALA A 4 -25.44 12.00 -35.72
CA ALA A 4 -24.83 12.92 -36.67
C ALA A 4 -23.67 13.68 -35.97
N LEU A 5 -22.56 13.59 -36.64
CA LEU A 5 -21.28 14.32 -36.49
C LEU A 5 -21.47 15.84 -36.28
N VAL A 6 -20.56 16.43 -35.49
CA VAL A 6 -20.08 17.79 -35.73
C VAL A 6 -18.55 17.78 -35.70
N ARG A 7 -17.96 18.03 -36.90
CA ARG A 7 -16.59 18.51 -37.14
C ARG A 7 -16.61 20.04 -37.18
N HIS A 8 -15.57 20.69 -36.69
CA HIS A 8 -14.89 21.86 -37.28
C HIS A 8 -13.81 22.33 -36.32
N ALA A 9 -12.65 22.44 -36.70
CA ALA A 9 -11.74 23.26 -37.51
C ALA A 9 -10.86 24.03 -36.52
N GLY A 10 -9.55 23.96 -36.45
CA GLY A 10 -8.51 24.22 -37.40
C GLY A 10 -8.08 25.71 -37.40
N THR A 11 -6.92 26.06 -36.81
CA THR A 11 -6.05 27.20 -37.23
C THR A 11 -4.68 27.03 -36.56
N LEU A 12 -3.69 26.82 -37.29
CA LEU A 12 -2.48 27.44 -37.84
C LEU A 12 -1.97 28.70 -37.10
N PHE A 13 -0.76 28.65 -36.60
CA PHE A 13 0.27 29.69 -36.48
C PHE A 13 1.51 29.01 -35.97
N GLY A 14 2.72 29.05 -36.52
CA GLY A 14 3.37 30.03 -37.36
C GLY A 14 4.85 29.88 -37.02
N ALA A 15 5.66 29.42 -37.96
CA ALA A 15 7.09 29.23 -37.80
C ALA A 15 7.81 30.58 -37.74
N ASN A 16 8.77 30.73 -36.82
CA ASN A 16 9.74 31.80 -36.89
C ASN A 16 11.16 31.22 -36.88
N ARG A 17 11.77 31.29 -38.08
CA ARG A 17 13.20 31.07 -38.31
C ARG A 17 13.97 32.31 -37.91
N PHE A 18 14.96 32.19 -37.05
CA PHE A 18 16.02 33.19 -36.93
C PHE A 18 17.31 32.63 -37.58
N ARG A 19 17.71 33.27 -38.68
CA ARG A 19 19.05 33.18 -39.28
C ARG A 19 19.95 34.11 -38.46
N ALA A 20 21.11 33.64 -38.03
CA ALA A 20 22.21 34.51 -37.65
C ALA A 20 23.39 34.25 -38.59
N THR A 21 23.77 35.30 -39.22
CA THR A 21 24.86 35.47 -40.18
C THR A 21 26.23 35.43 -39.51
N GLY A 22 27.19 34.94 -40.28
CA GLY A 22 28.56 34.76 -39.86
C GLY A 22 29.39 36.03 -39.74
N LEU A 23 30.48 35.92 -39.02
CA LEU A 23 31.65 36.79 -39.18
C LEU A 23 32.91 35.93 -39.24
N ARG A 24 33.59 36.06 -40.36
CA ARG A 24 34.98 35.60 -40.58
C ARG A 24 35.95 36.60 -39.93
N ALA A 25 36.94 36.11 -39.24
CA ALA A 25 38.17 36.86 -38.99
C ALA A 25 39.39 35.96 -39.27
N ALA A 26 40.28 36.51 -40.04
CA ALA A 26 41.46 35.89 -40.65
C ALA A 26 42.68 35.90 -39.66
N GLY A 27 43.41 34.86 -39.73
CA GLY A 27 44.83 34.66 -39.83
C GLY A 27 45.82 35.40 -38.91
N LEU A 28 46.64 34.61 -38.25
CA LEU A 28 48.10 34.88 -38.20
C LEU A 28 48.88 33.58 -37.98
N LYS A 29 49.85 33.31 -38.88
CA LYS A 29 50.87 32.27 -38.76
C LYS A 29 52.08 32.81 -38.02
N THR A 30 52.66 32.03 -37.12
CA THR A 30 54.07 31.85 -36.76
C THR A 30 54.08 30.79 -35.67
N GLY A 31 54.73 29.65 -35.78
CA GLY A 31 56.11 29.37 -35.99
C GLY A 31 56.74 29.05 -34.64
N GLY A 32 57.06 27.78 -34.36
CA GLY A 32 57.85 27.48 -33.16
C GLY A 32 57.82 25.99 -32.78
N HIS A 33 58.89 25.35 -33.05
CA HIS A 33 59.25 23.95 -32.96
C HIS A 33 59.11 23.29 -31.57
N LEU A 34 58.85 21.99 -31.62
CA LEU A 34 59.40 20.91 -30.79
C LEU A 34 59.39 21.08 -29.24
N LEU A 35 58.47 20.43 -28.63
CA LEU A 35 58.83 19.56 -27.48
C LEU A 35 57.93 18.34 -27.57
N ALA A 36 58.54 17.26 -27.88
CA ALA A 36 57.94 15.94 -27.98
C ALA A 36 57.64 15.38 -26.59
N SER A 37 56.53 14.64 -26.57
CA SER A 37 56.38 13.37 -25.89
C SER A 37 56.46 13.33 -24.38
N LEU A 38 55.50 12.68 -23.91
CA LEU A 38 55.26 11.93 -22.67
C LEU A 38 54.07 12.46 -21.87
N ALA A 39 52.92 12.45 -22.50
CA ALA A 39 51.69 12.30 -21.73
C ALA A 39 51.25 10.84 -21.87
N GLY A 40 51.77 10.05 -20.95
CA GLY A 40 51.43 8.64 -20.83
C GLY A 40 49.91 8.47 -20.71
N ALA A 41 49.41 7.49 -21.40
CA ALA A 41 48.08 6.95 -21.24
C ALA A 41 47.89 6.46 -19.79
N ILE A 42 47.50 7.36 -18.90
CA ILE A 42 46.83 6.97 -17.68
C ILE A 42 45.40 6.66 -18.12
N GLY A 43 45.22 5.45 -18.64
CA GLY A 43 43.92 4.81 -18.70
C GLY A 43 43.35 4.82 -17.30
N ALA A 44 42.36 5.67 -17.07
CA ALA A 44 41.53 5.59 -15.90
C ALA A 44 40.86 4.21 -15.90
N MET A 45 41.54 3.22 -15.35
CA MET A 45 40.86 2.03 -14.83
C MET A 45 40.01 2.51 -13.67
N ALA A 46 38.80 3.01 -13.97
CA ALA A 46 37.74 3.02 -12.98
C ALA A 46 37.64 1.58 -12.49
N PRO A 47 37.80 1.29 -11.19
CA PRO A 47 37.50 -0.01 -10.69
C PRO A 47 36.00 -0.21 -11.00
N ALA A 48 35.69 -1.10 -11.93
CA ALA A 48 34.40 -1.70 -12.00
C ALA A 48 34.20 -2.36 -10.64
N LEU A 49 33.54 -1.67 -9.72
CA LEU A 49 33.01 -2.28 -8.52
C LEU A 49 32.14 -3.42 -9.05
N ALA A 50 32.68 -4.61 -9.03
CA ALA A 50 31.92 -5.82 -9.27
C ALA A 50 30.83 -5.79 -8.21
N GLN A 51 29.65 -5.36 -8.63
CA GLN A 51 28.46 -5.37 -7.79
C GLN A 51 28.22 -6.83 -7.47
N ALA A 52 28.59 -7.24 -6.26
CA ALA A 52 28.39 -8.61 -5.82
C ALA A 52 26.94 -8.96 -6.12
N ALA A 53 26.74 -10.02 -6.92
CA ALA A 53 25.40 -10.43 -7.31
C ALA A 53 24.59 -10.58 -6.03
N ALA A 54 23.47 -9.85 -5.94
CA ALA A 54 22.61 -9.90 -4.77
C ALA A 54 22.15 -11.36 -4.58
N THR A 55 22.33 -11.87 -3.36
CA THR A 55 21.89 -13.21 -2.99
C THR A 55 20.65 -13.07 -2.12
N TYR A 56 19.61 -13.83 -2.41
CA TYR A 56 18.44 -13.85 -1.56
C TYR A 56 18.73 -14.62 -0.27
N VAL A 57 18.51 -13.96 0.84
CA VAL A 57 18.47 -14.54 2.18
C VAL A 57 17.18 -14.06 2.84
N PRO A 58 16.32 -14.96 3.37
CA PRO A 58 15.09 -14.56 4.02
C PRO A 58 15.33 -13.55 5.14
N MET A 59 14.55 -12.47 5.15
CA MET A 59 14.66 -11.43 6.17
C MET A 59 14.16 -11.95 7.52
N LYS A 60 14.83 -11.53 8.59
CA LYS A 60 14.31 -11.77 9.94
C LYS A 60 13.23 -10.75 10.28
N PRO A 61 12.08 -11.19 10.83
CA PRO A 61 11.06 -10.27 11.31
C PRO A 61 11.62 -9.34 12.39
N MET A 62 11.15 -8.10 12.39
CA MET A 62 11.54 -7.11 13.40
C MET A 62 10.37 -6.91 14.38
N PRO A 63 10.59 -7.02 15.70
CA PRO A 63 9.55 -6.74 16.69
C PRO A 63 8.91 -5.36 16.48
N GLY A 64 7.58 -5.29 16.53
CA GLY A 64 6.84 -4.06 16.35
C GLY A 64 6.68 -3.58 14.91
N LYS A 65 7.32 -4.23 13.92
CA LYS A 65 7.20 -3.88 12.51
C LYS A 65 6.42 -4.96 11.74
N GLY A 66 5.32 -4.55 11.12
CA GLY A 66 4.51 -5.46 10.30
C GLY A 66 3.83 -6.58 11.06
N GLN A 67 3.71 -6.47 12.37
CA GLN A 67 3.12 -7.47 13.26
C GLN A 67 2.42 -6.80 14.44
N PRO A 68 1.48 -7.50 15.13
CA PRO A 68 0.84 -7.00 16.32
C PRO A 68 1.84 -6.73 17.45
N VAL A 69 1.59 -5.70 18.23
CA VAL A 69 2.36 -5.37 19.45
C VAL A 69 1.56 -5.83 20.66
N PRO A 70 2.14 -6.59 21.60
CA PRO A 70 1.46 -7.01 22.82
C PRO A 70 0.92 -5.80 23.59
N GLY A 71 -0.38 -5.84 23.95
CA GLY A 71 -1.05 -4.75 24.66
C GLY A 71 -1.30 -3.50 23.82
N GLY A 72 -1.08 -3.55 22.52
CA GLY A 72 -1.37 -2.45 21.59
C GLY A 72 -2.86 -2.11 21.55
N TYR A 73 -3.19 -0.83 21.61
CA TYR A 73 -4.56 -0.29 21.55
C TYR A 73 -4.78 0.63 20.33
N THR A 74 -3.79 0.76 19.48
CA THR A 74 -3.83 1.53 18.23
C THR A 74 -3.69 0.62 17.04
N PHE A 75 -3.88 1.15 15.84
CA PHE A 75 -3.51 0.44 14.61
C PHE A 75 -2.01 0.19 14.57
N GLN A 76 -1.61 -0.87 13.86
CA GLN A 76 -0.21 -1.11 13.54
C GLN A 76 0.37 0.06 12.72
N ASP A 77 1.66 0.32 12.86
CA ASP A 77 2.38 1.27 12.01
C ASP A 77 2.16 0.94 10.53
N GLN A 78 1.98 1.98 9.71
CA GLN A 78 1.62 1.82 8.32
C GLN A 78 2.82 1.97 7.39
N TYR A 79 3.00 0.98 6.52
CA TYR A 79 4.12 0.87 5.60
C TYR A 79 3.70 0.93 4.12
N SER A 80 2.49 1.40 3.84
CA SER A 80 2.00 1.74 2.50
C SER A 80 1.54 3.20 2.46
N PRO A 81 1.58 3.88 1.29
CA PRO A 81 1.07 5.24 1.14
C PRO A 81 -0.40 5.36 1.54
N ILE A 82 -1.22 4.39 1.09
CA ILE A 82 -2.65 4.33 1.42
C ILE A 82 -2.87 4.13 2.93
N GLY A 83 -2.06 3.27 3.57
CA GLY A 83 -2.14 3.06 5.01
C GLY A 83 -1.82 4.33 5.81
N GLN A 84 -0.82 5.10 5.38
CA GLN A 84 -0.49 6.37 6.01
C GLN A 84 -1.59 7.43 5.83
N GLU A 85 -2.26 7.47 4.65
CA GLU A 85 -3.40 8.34 4.41
C GLU A 85 -4.60 7.93 5.27
N ALA A 86 -4.90 6.63 5.33
CA ALA A 86 -5.98 6.08 6.13
C ALA A 86 -5.78 6.33 7.63
N LEU A 87 -4.56 6.13 8.14
CA LEU A 87 -4.22 6.40 9.54
C LEU A 87 -4.39 7.89 9.88
N ARG A 88 -3.93 8.79 9.00
CA ARG A 88 -4.16 10.23 9.19
C ARG A 88 -5.65 10.59 9.21
N MET A 89 -6.45 10.01 8.31
CA MET A 89 -7.90 10.23 8.32
C MET A 89 -8.53 9.73 9.62
N HIS A 90 -8.12 8.56 10.10
CA HIS A 90 -8.60 8.01 11.37
C HIS A 90 -8.24 8.95 12.54
N ASP A 91 -6.95 9.28 12.69
CA ASP A 91 -6.44 9.97 13.88
C ASP A 91 -6.85 11.45 13.95
N TYR A 92 -6.92 12.14 12.80
CA TYR A 92 -7.20 13.58 12.76
C TYR A 92 -8.64 13.95 12.38
N VAL A 93 -9.43 13.03 11.86
CA VAL A 93 -10.82 13.28 11.49
C VAL A 93 -11.77 12.42 12.31
N LEU A 94 -11.67 11.10 12.21
CA LEU A 94 -12.64 10.21 12.85
C LEU A 94 -12.51 10.19 14.37
N LEU A 95 -11.31 10.00 14.89
CA LEU A 95 -11.09 9.90 16.34
C LEU A 95 -11.50 11.17 17.11
N PRO A 96 -11.18 12.41 16.68
CA PRO A 96 -11.70 13.61 17.34
C PRO A 96 -13.22 13.72 17.28
N VAL A 97 -13.85 13.39 16.16
CA VAL A 97 -15.32 13.45 16.01
C VAL A 97 -16.00 12.47 16.95
N ILE A 98 -15.60 11.20 16.95
CA ILE A 98 -16.21 10.18 17.82
C ILE A 98 -15.94 10.48 19.29
N THR A 99 -14.75 10.99 19.63
CA THR A 99 -14.42 11.38 21.01
C THR A 99 -15.33 12.52 21.47
N ALA A 100 -15.53 13.55 20.63
CA ALA A 100 -16.45 14.65 20.96
C ALA A 100 -17.90 14.15 21.17
N ILE A 101 -18.38 13.24 20.33
CA ILE A 101 -19.71 12.65 20.48
C ILE A 101 -19.82 11.83 21.78
N VAL A 102 -18.83 10.98 22.05
CA VAL A 102 -18.81 10.17 23.28
C VAL A 102 -18.81 11.05 24.53
N LEU A 103 -17.98 12.10 24.55
CA LEU A 103 -17.94 13.05 25.67
C LEU A 103 -19.25 13.82 25.82
N LEU A 104 -19.87 14.26 24.71
CA LEU A 104 -21.19 14.90 24.76
C LEU A 104 -22.23 13.97 25.39
N VAL A 105 -22.32 12.72 24.93
CA VAL A 105 -23.28 11.76 25.46
C VAL A 105 -23.00 11.46 26.93
N LEU A 106 -21.74 11.28 27.32
CA LEU A 106 -21.36 11.06 28.72
C LEU A 106 -21.75 12.23 29.61
N ILE A 107 -21.49 13.46 29.17
CA ILE A 107 -21.90 14.68 29.92
C ILE A 107 -23.43 14.74 30.07
N LEU A 108 -24.18 14.48 28.99
CA LEU A 108 -25.63 14.47 29.06
C LEU A 108 -26.16 13.41 30.04
N LEU A 109 -25.58 12.20 30.04
CA LEU A 109 -25.94 11.14 30.99
C LEU A 109 -25.65 11.56 32.43
N ILE A 110 -24.49 12.15 32.70
CA ILE A 110 -24.13 12.66 34.04
C ILE A 110 -25.12 13.75 34.48
N VAL A 111 -25.47 14.67 33.58
CA VAL A 111 -26.45 15.72 33.88
C VAL A 111 -27.85 15.13 34.20
N VAL A 112 -28.28 14.15 33.39
CA VAL A 112 -29.55 13.45 33.66
C VAL A 112 -29.53 12.75 35.03
N MET A 113 -28.48 12.01 35.34
CA MET A 113 -28.37 11.33 36.63
C MET A 113 -28.28 12.30 37.81
N ALA A 114 -27.57 13.42 37.67
CA ALA A 114 -27.40 14.40 38.73
C ALA A 114 -28.63 15.28 38.97
N ARG A 115 -29.24 15.78 37.90
CA ARG A 115 -30.31 16.82 38.00
C ARG A 115 -31.72 16.28 37.88
N PHE A 116 -31.93 15.13 37.25
CA PHE A 116 -33.27 14.60 36.94
C PHE A 116 -33.58 13.30 37.68
N ASN A 117 -32.87 13.01 38.78
CA ASN A 117 -33.20 11.91 39.68
C ASN A 117 -34.38 12.32 40.60
N ARG A 118 -35.00 11.33 41.25
CA ARG A 118 -36.18 11.50 42.10
C ARG A 118 -35.96 12.49 43.28
N ARG A 119 -34.73 12.60 43.77
CA ARG A 119 -34.42 13.51 44.91
C ARG A 119 -34.22 14.94 44.44
N ALA A 120 -33.53 15.14 43.31
CA ALA A 120 -33.23 16.47 42.76
C ALA A 120 -34.40 17.07 41.97
N ASN A 121 -35.27 16.23 41.40
CA ASN A 121 -36.41 16.64 40.58
C ASN A 121 -37.65 15.78 40.92
N PRO A 122 -38.30 16.04 42.10
CA PRO A 122 -39.43 15.22 42.55
C PRO A 122 -40.69 15.39 41.70
N VAL A 123 -40.85 16.53 41.02
CA VAL A 123 -41.98 16.82 40.12
C VAL A 123 -41.46 17.02 38.71
N PRO A 124 -41.59 16.03 37.80
CA PRO A 124 -41.11 16.14 36.47
C PRO A 124 -41.90 17.15 35.62
N SER A 125 -41.22 17.81 34.65
CA SER A 125 -41.86 18.68 33.70
C SER A 125 -42.80 17.87 32.78
N ARG A 126 -43.90 18.49 32.36
CA ARG A 126 -44.86 17.91 31.37
C ARG A 126 -44.50 18.24 29.93
N THR A 127 -43.42 18.99 29.71
CA THR A 127 -42.94 19.32 28.36
C THR A 127 -42.46 18.03 27.68
N SER A 128 -43.13 17.63 26.60
CA SER A 128 -42.86 16.36 25.89
C SER A 128 -42.10 16.53 24.59
N HIS A 129 -42.00 17.74 24.06
CA HIS A 129 -41.31 18.01 22.78
C HIS A 129 -40.73 19.40 22.75
N ASN A 130 -39.70 19.56 21.86
CA ASN A 130 -39.09 20.87 21.54
C ASN A 130 -38.61 20.82 20.09
N THR A 131 -39.32 21.44 19.18
CA THR A 131 -39.06 21.39 17.74
C THR A 131 -37.66 21.89 17.38
N VAL A 132 -37.13 22.89 18.11
CA VAL A 132 -35.77 23.38 17.82
C VAL A 132 -34.73 22.31 18.13
N ILE A 133 -34.83 21.64 19.27
CA ILE A 133 -33.90 20.56 19.63
C ILE A 133 -34.05 19.38 18.65
N GLU A 134 -35.28 19.06 18.24
CA GLU A 134 -35.56 17.98 17.27
C GLU A 134 -34.89 18.27 15.91
N VAL A 135 -35.00 19.49 15.43
CA VAL A 135 -34.31 19.93 14.20
C VAL A 135 -32.77 19.84 14.38
N VAL A 136 -32.24 20.29 15.52
CA VAL A 136 -30.80 20.25 15.78
C VAL A 136 -30.28 18.83 15.84
N TRP A 137 -30.92 17.92 16.58
CA TRP A 137 -30.42 16.54 16.67
C TRP A 137 -30.62 15.72 15.38
N THR A 138 -31.50 16.17 14.47
CA THR A 138 -31.66 15.58 13.14
C THR A 138 -30.59 16.10 12.17
N LEU A 139 -30.36 17.40 12.14
CA LEU A 139 -29.43 18.02 11.18
C LEU A 139 -27.96 17.87 11.56
N ALA A 140 -27.62 17.93 12.85
CA ALA A 140 -26.24 17.87 13.28
C ALA A 140 -25.51 16.57 12.85
N PRO A 141 -26.08 15.36 13.04
CA PRO A 141 -25.49 14.11 12.51
C PRO A 141 -25.33 14.12 10.98
N VAL A 142 -26.32 14.64 10.25
CA VAL A 142 -26.26 14.74 8.78
C VAL A 142 -25.07 15.62 8.35
N LEU A 143 -24.90 16.77 8.98
CA LEU A 143 -23.78 17.68 8.68
C LEU A 143 -22.41 17.07 9.03
N ILE A 144 -22.32 16.34 10.16
CA ILE A 144 -21.11 15.60 10.53
C ILE A 144 -20.78 14.55 9.48
N LEU A 145 -21.76 13.75 9.04
CA LEU A 145 -21.55 12.75 8.01
C LEU A 145 -21.13 13.37 6.67
N LEU A 146 -21.74 14.50 6.27
CA LEU A 146 -21.35 15.22 5.06
C LEU A 146 -19.90 15.75 5.14
N ALA A 147 -19.46 16.19 6.32
CA ALA A 147 -18.08 16.59 6.52
C ALA A 147 -17.09 15.43 6.42
N ILE A 148 -17.46 14.24 6.91
CA ILE A 148 -16.61 13.04 6.87
C ILE A 148 -16.60 12.41 5.47
N VAL A 149 -17.69 12.49 4.71
CA VAL A 149 -17.81 11.82 3.40
C VAL A 149 -16.75 12.30 2.40
N VAL A 150 -16.38 13.58 2.42
CA VAL A 150 -15.40 14.13 1.46
C VAL A 150 -14.02 13.47 1.57
N PRO A 151 -13.35 13.44 2.74
CA PRO A 151 -12.08 12.74 2.88
C PRO A 151 -12.22 11.22 2.71
N SER A 152 -13.35 10.62 3.12
CA SER A 152 -13.60 9.18 2.96
C SER A 152 -13.65 8.75 1.49
N ILE A 153 -14.39 9.49 0.65
CA ILE A 153 -14.50 9.18 -0.78
C ILE A 153 -13.15 9.37 -1.48
N ARG A 154 -12.35 10.39 -1.10
CA ARG A 154 -11.01 10.56 -1.64
C ARG A 154 -10.11 9.38 -1.32
N LEU A 155 -10.06 8.95 -0.06
CA LEU A 155 -9.28 7.79 0.35
C LEU A 155 -9.74 6.53 -0.39
N LEU A 156 -11.05 6.32 -0.51
CA LEU A 156 -11.61 5.18 -1.24
C LEU A 156 -11.21 5.22 -2.73
N ALA A 157 -11.30 6.38 -3.38
CA ALA A 157 -10.87 6.55 -4.76
C ALA A 157 -9.37 6.27 -4.95
N HIS A 158 -8.51 6.68 -4.02
CA HIS A 158 -7.08 6.36 -4.05
C HIS A 158 -6.82 4.86 -3.88
N GLN A 159 -7.58 4.17 -3.03
CA GLN A 159 -7.45 2.72 -2.83
C GLN A 159 -7.79 1.89 -4.07
N TYR A 160 -8.67 2.40 -4.94
CA TYR A 160 -9.15 1.70 -6.13
C TYR A 160 -8.59 2.27 -7.45
N GLN A 161 -7.51 3.03 -7.38
CA GLN A 161 -6.81 3.43 -8.60
C GLN A 161 -6.25 2.20 -9.32
N PRO A 162 -6.33 2.17 -10.67
CA PRO A 162 -5.78 1.08 -11.45
C PRO A 162 -4.26 1.03 -11.29
N ALA A 163 -3.70 -0.17 -11.41
CA ALA A 163 -2.25 -0.35 -11.36
C ALA A 163 -1.55 0.42 -12.47
N PRO A 164 -0.47 1.16 -12.18
CA PRO A 164 0.30 1.85 -13.21
C PRO A 164 0.94 0.84 -14.17
N LYS A 165 1.27 1.31 -15.38
CA LYS A 165 2.00 0.49 -16.36
C LYS A 165 3.35 0.05 -15.76
N GLY A 166 3.68 -1.22 -15.96
CA GLY A 166 4.92 -1.81 -15.42
C GLY A 166 4.84 -2.23 -13.95
N ALA A 167 3.67 -2.12 -13.28
CA ALA A 167 3.49 -2.71 -11.96
C ALA A 167 3.71 -4.23 -12.00
N LEU A 168 4.38 -4.78 -11.00
CA LEU A 168 4.55 -6.22 -10.83
C LEU A 168 3.20 -6.87 -10.56
N THR A 169 2.84 -7.89 -11.33
CA THR A 169 1.64 -8.67 -11.06
C THR A 169 1.95 -9.83 -10.11
N VAL A 170 1.20 -9.94 -9.01
CA VAL A 170 1.19 -11.11 -8.14
C VAL A 170 -0.25 -11.59 -8.00
N LYS A 171 -0.51 -12.84 -8.39
CA LYS A 171 -1.80 -13.47 -8.21
C LYS A 171 -1.78 -14.29 -6.92
N VAL A 172 -2.72 -14.00 -6.03
CA VAL A 172 -2.94 -14.68 -4.76
C VAL A 172 -4.16 -15.56 -4.88
N THR A 173 -4.00 -16.84 -4.66
CA THR A 173 -5.09 -17.82 -4.64
C THR A 173 -5.28 -18.33 -3.22
N GLY A 174 -6.51 -18.18 -2.68
CA GLY A 174 -6.89 -18.76 -1.39
C GLY A 174 -7.37 -20.18 -1.57
N TYR A 175 -6.87 -21.09 -0.74
CA TYR A 175 -7.27 -22.50 -0.64
C TYR A 175 -7.66 -22.83 0.81
N GLN A 176 -8.40 -23.87 1.02
CA GLN A 176 -8.70 -24.41 2.35
C GLN A 176 -7.54 -25.34 2.81
N TRP A 177 -6.57 -24.95 3.62
CA TRP A 177 -6.40 -23.66 4.30
C TRP A 177 -4.94 -23.24 4.17
N TYR A 178 -4.59 -22.64 3.04
CA TYR A 178 -3.26 -22.13 2.70
C TYR A 178 -3.35 -21.08 1.58
N TRP A 179 -2.24 -20.46 1.23
CA TRP A 179 -2.18 -19.49 0.13
C TRP A 179 -1.25 -19.97 -0.98
N GLY A 180 -1.60 -19.68 -2.24
CA GLY A 180 -0.72 -19.79 -3.40
C GLY A 180 -0.40 -18.41 -3.96
N TYR A 181 0.88 -18.16 -4.25
CA TYR A 181 1.37 -16.90 -4.82
C TYR A 181 1.97 -17.16 -6.19
N THR A 182 1.28 -16.80 -7.25
CA THR A 182 1.77 -16.93 -8.63
C THR A 182 2.37 -15.63 -9.10
N TYR A 183 3.48 -15.69 -9.86
CA TYR A 183 4.22 -14.53 -10.40
C TYR A 183 4.19 -14.54 -11.94
N PRO A 184 3.09 -14.10 -12.59
CA PRO A 184 2.92 -14.22 -14.05
C PRO A 184 4.02 -13.51 -14.85
N ASP A 185 4.44 -12.33 -14.39
CA ASP A 185 5.46 -11.50 -15.06
C ASP A 185 6.87 -12.07 -14.92
N ASN A 186 7.07 -13.05 -14.05
CA ASN A 186 8.36 -13.64 -13.71
C ASN A 186 8.51 -15.11 -14.13
N GLY A 187 7.75 -15.55 -15.14
CA GLY A 187 7.79 -16.94 -15.64
C GLY A 187 6.66 -17.83 -15.12
N GLY A 188 5.71 -17.27 -14.35
CA GLY A 188 4.47 -17.95 -13.97
C GLY A 188 4.61 -19.01 -12.87
N PHE A 189 5.74 -19.07 -12.18
CA PHE A 189 5.90 -20.00 -11.05
C PHE A 189 4.96 -19.66 -9.89
N GLU A 190 4.60 -20.67 -9.11
CA GLU A 190 3.75 -20.53 -7.93
C GLU A 190 4.52 -20.95 -6.67
N VAL A 191 4.32 -20.21 -5.59
CA VAL A 191 4.83 -20.50 -4.25
C VAL A 191 3.67 -20.82 -3.33
N ILE A 192 3.67 -22.02 -2.75
CA ILE A 192 2.67 -22.45 -1.77
C ILE A 192 3.13 -22.04 -0.38
N SER A 193 2.22 -21.47 0.41
CA SER A 193 2.45 -20.89 1.72
C SER A 193 1.52 -21.49 2.75
N ASN A 194 2.07 -22.32 3.65
CA ASN A 194 1.35 -22.94 4.76
C ASN A 194 1.78 -22.33 6.08
N MET A 195 0.91 -22.39 7.08
CA MET A 195 1.27 -21.99 8.45
C MET A 195 2.36 -22.89 9.01
N LEU A 196 3.38 -22.30 9.61
CA LEU A 196 4.37 -23.03 10.39
C LEU A 196 3.75 -23.54 11.69
N GLU A 197 4.18 -24.72 12.12
CA GLU A 197 3.92 -25.16 13.48
C GLU A 197 4.55 -24.18 14.47
N PRO A 198 3.86 -23.81 15.59
CA PRO A 198 4.31 -22.77 16.50
C PRO A 198 5.75 -22.93 17.01
N ALA A 199 6.16 -24.17 17.31
CA ALA A 199 7.53 -24.45 17.75
C ALA A 199 8.56 -24.23 16.63
N GLU A 200 8.22 -24.50 15.39
CA GLU A 200 9.08 -24.24 14.21
C GLU A 200 9.14 -22.74 13.91
N ALA A 201 8.03 -22.04 14.01
CA ALA A 201 7.99 -20.59 13.86
C ALA A 201 8.96 -19.92 14.84
N VAL A 202 8.94 -20.29 16.11
CA VAL A 202 9.87 -19.79 17.13
C VAL A 202 11.34 -20.09 16.75
N ARG A 203 11.65 -21.31 16.31
CA ARG A 203 13.02 -21.67 15.89
C ARG A 203 13.53 -20.83 14.73
N ARG A 204 12.65 -20.46 13.77
CA ARG A 204 12.99 -19.60 12.64
C ARG A 204 12.97 -18.11 12.96
N GLY A 205 12.59 -17.73 14.18
CA GLY A 205 12.40 -16.33 14.57
C GLY A 205 11.15 -15.68 13.97
N GLU A 206 10.18 -16.52 13.57
CA GLU A 206 8.86 -16.10 13.09
C GLU A 206 7.90 -15.91 14.26
N GLN A 207 6.82 -15.14 14.01
CA GLN A 207 5.74 -15.05 14.99
C GLN A 207 4.95 -16.36 15.04
N PRO A 208 4.76 -16.95 16.21
CA PRO A 208 3.87 -18.09 16.38
C PRO A 208 2.48 -17.78 15.79
N GLN A 209 1.88 -18.72 15.07
CA GLN A 209 0.56 -18.63 14.43
C GLN A 209 0.46 -17.61 13.27
N LEU A 210 1.48 -16.78 13.03
CA LEU A 210 1.55 -15.86 11.89
C LEU A 210 2.64 -16.23 10.88
N GLY A 211 3.64 -17.03 11.30
CA GLY A 211 4.72 -17.47 10.44
C GLY A 211 4.25 -18.48 9.39
N ALA A 212 4.79 -18.35 8.18
CA ALA A 212 4.56 -19.26 7.07
C ALA A 212 5.86 -19.93 6.61
N ASP A 213 5.74 -21.14 6.04
CA ASP A 213 6.87 -21.90 5.50
C ASP A 213 7.52 -21.20 4.31
N ASN A 214 6.70 -20.57 3.47
CA ASN A 214 7.11 -19.68 2.38
C ASN A 214 6.34 -18.36 2.45
N ARG A 215 7.03 -17.27 2.12
CA ARG A 215 6.46 -15.93 2.13
C ARG A 215 6.16 -15.43 0.71
N MET A 216 5.19 -14.50 0.58
CA MET A 216 5.02 -13.72 -0.63
C MET A 216 6.16 -12.70 -0.73
N VAL A 217 7.18 -12.97 -1.54
CA VAL A 217 8.32 -12.06 -1.70
C VAL A 217 8.01 -11.04 -2.78
N VAL A 218 8.21 -9.75 -2.48
CA VAL A 218 7.91 -8.63 -3.40
C VAL A 218 8.97 -7.52 -3.27
N PRO A 219 9.18 -6.69 -4.31
CA PRO A 219 10.10 -5.57 -4.21
C PRO A 219 9.48 -4.42 -3.41
N ALA A 220 10.25 -3.82 -2.49
CA ALA A 220 9.87 -2.59 -1.82
C ALA A 220 9.97 -1.39 -2.76
N GLY A 221 9.06 -0.41 -2.62
CA GLY A 221 9.04 0.81 -3.42
C GLY A 221 8.55 0.63 -4.85
N VAL A 222 8.12 -0.56 -5.26
CA VAL A 222 7.57 -0.85 -6.58
C VAL A 222 6.06 -1.08 -6.46
N PRO A 223 5.23 -0.49 -7.34
CA PRO A 223 3.80 -0.78 -7.37
C PRO A 223 3.54 -2.25 -7.74
N ILE A 224 2.68 -2.89 -7.00
CA ILE A 224 2.28 -4.28 -7.19
C ILE A 224 0.80 -4.31 -7.56
N ARG A 225 0.49 -4.93 -8.69
CA ARG A 225 -0.86 -5.32 -9.06
C ARG A 225 -1.19 -6.63 -8.34
N LEU A 226 -1.83 -6.54 -7.18
CA LEU A 226 -2.25 -7.72 -6.45
C LEU A 226 -3.61 -8.18 -6.94
N GLN A 227 -3.67 -9.39 -7.47
CA GLN A 227 -4.89 -10.06 -7.91
C GLN A 227 -5.25 -11.15 -6.93
N THR A 228 -6.52 -11.27 -6.53
CA THR A 228 -6.96 -12.32 -5.60
C THR A 228 -8.10 -13.14 -6.19
N THR A 229 -8.09 -14.45 -5.92
CA THR A 229 -9.18 -15.37 -6.24
C THR A 229 -9.23 -16.51 -5.21
N GLY A 230 -10.40 -17.10 -5.02
CA GLY A 230 -10.56 -18.33 -4.25
C GLY A 230 -10.56 -19.56 -5.18
N ALA A 231 -9.92 -20.65 -4.76
CA ALA A 231 -9.97 -21.91 -5.49
C ALA A 231 -11.20 -22.74 -5.14
N ASP A 232 -11.71 -22.58 -3.93
CA ASP A 232 -12.75 -23.42 -3.33
C ASP A 232 -13.88 -22.59 -2.72
N VAL A 233 -13.61 -21.84 -1.64
CA VAL A 233 -14.54 -20.95 -0.95
C VAL A 233 -14.04 -19.51 -0.98
N ILE A 234 -14.82 -18.59 -0.42
CA ILE A 234 -14.35 -17.21 -0.27
C ILE A 234 -13.31 -17.14 0.85
N HIS A 235 -12.20 -16.45 0.56
CA HIS A 235 -11.15 -16.05 1.51
C HIS A 235 -10.96 -14.53 1.41
N SER A 236 -10.15 -13.93 2.28
CA SER A 236 -9.76 -12.53 2.15
C SER A 236 -8.30 -12.34 2.52
N PHE A 237 -7.52 -11.81 1.61
CA PHE A 237 -6.12 -11.50 1.81
C PHE A 237 -6.00 -10.16 2.53
N ALA A 238 -5.58 -10.15 3.80
CA ALA A 238 -5.51 -8.94 4.61
C ALA A 238 -4.18 -8.83 5.36
N VAL A 239 -3.53 -7.67 5.23
CA VAL A 239 -2.27 -7.33 5.93
C VAL A 239 -2.46 -5.96 6.60
N PRO A 240 -2.74 -5.92 7.92
CA PRO A 240 -3.11 -4.69 8.63
C PRO A 240 -2.09 -3.56 8.54
N SER A 241 -0.79 -3.86 8.66
CA SER A 241 0.29 -2.87 8.58
C SER A 241 0.53 -2.28 7.18
N LEU A 242 -0.15 -2.81 6.16
CA LEU A 242 -0.16 -2.29 4.78
C LEU A 242 -1.50 -1.64 4.41
N TRP A 243 -2.47 -1.62 5.34
CA TRP A 243 -3.86 -1.19 5.10
C TRP A 243 -4.47 -1.88 3.89
N PHE A 244 -4.16 -3.14 3.74
CA PHE A 244 -4.56 -3.92 2.59
C PHE A 244 -5.53 -5.02 2.99
N LYS A 245 -6.69 -5.04 2.35
CA LYS A 245 -7.65 -6.14 2.40
C LYS A 245 -8.30 -6.27 1.02
N LEU A 246 -8.37 -7.51 0.51
CA LEU A 246 -9.00 -7.81 -0.76
C LEU A 246 -9.54 -9.25 -0.74
N ASP A 247 -10.83 -9.40 -1.00
CA ASP A 247 -11.49 -10.69 -0.97
C ASP A 247 -11.07 -11.56 -2.15
N ALA A 248 -10.85 -12.84 -1.87
CA ALA A 248 -10.50 -13.89 -2.83
C ALA A 248 -11.73 -14.75 -3.08
N VAL A 249 -12.50 -14.39 -4.13
CA VAL A 249 -13.80 -14.98 -4.45
C VAL A 249 -13.64 -16.02 -5.56
N PRO A 250 -14.20 -17.25 -5.42
CA PRO A 250 -14.18 -18.25 -6.49
C PRO A 250 -14.84 -17.74 -7.78
N GLY A 251 -14.21 -18.07 -8.91
CA GLY A 251 -14.71 -17.66 -10.24
C GLY A 251 -14.55 -16.17 -10.59
N ARG A 252 -13.93 -15.39 -9.70
CA ARG A 252 -13.69 -13.96 -9.89
C ARG A 252 -12.24 -13.60 -9.57
N ILE A 253 -11.67 -12.68 -10.33
CA ILE A 253 -10.39 -12.05 -10.01
C ILE A 253 -10.67 -10.63 -9.53
N ASN A 254 -10.38 -10.36 -8.27
CA ASN A 254 -10.35 -9.01 -7.72
C ASN A 254 -8.93 -8.44 -7.86
N GLU A 255 -8.82 -7.14 -8.04
CA GLU A 255 -7.53 -6.48 -8.25
C GLU A 255 -7.44 -5.19 -7.43
N LYS A 256 -6.27 -4.96 -6.82
CA LYS A 256 -5.94 -3.71 -6.10
C LYS A 256 -4.44 -3.47 -6.13
N VAL A 257 -4.05 -2.19 -6.13
CA VAL A 257 -2.64 -1.84 -6.03
C VAL A 257 -2.16 -1.94 -4.60
N LEU A 258 -1.00 -2.59 -4.41
CA LEU A 258 -0.23 -2.58 -3.19
C LEU A 258 1.13 -1.94 -3.45
N MET A 259 1.57 -1.06 -2.58
CA MET A 259 2.94 -0.54 -2.57
C MET A 259 3.47 -0.56 -1.14
N ILE A 260 4.67 -1.09 -0.95
CA ILE A 260 5.30 -1.24 0.36
C ILE A 260 6.52 -0.33 0.41
N ASN A 261 6.49 0.68 1.31
CA ASN A 261 7.49 1.75 1.34
C ASN A 261 8.85 1.30 1.89
N LYS A 262 8.92 0.25 2.70
CA LYS A 262 10.16 -0.16 3.39
C LYS A 262 10.35 -1.66 3.33
N PRO A 263 11.57 -2.16 3.11
CA PRO A 263 11.88 -3.58 3.28
C PRO A 263 11.52 -4.09 4.67
N GLY A 264 11.00 -5.33 4.75
CA GLY A 264 10.59 -5.95 6.02
C GLY A 264 9.65 -7.12 5.82
N VAL A 265 9.28 -7.77 6.92
CA VAL A 265 8.27 -8.83 6.95
C VAL A 265 6.98 -8.29 7.56
N TYR A 266 5.86 -8.52 6.87
CA TYR A 266 4.54 -7.99 7.18
C TYR A 266 3.55 -9.14 7.27
N TYR A 267 2.91 -9.28 8.44
CA TYR A 267 2.00 -10.39 8.69
C TYR A 267 0.55 -9.97 8.53
N GLY A 268 -0.24 -10.94 8.12
CA GLY A 268 -1.68 -10.84 8.00
C GLY A 268 -2.35 -12.19 8.21
N GLN A 269 -3.66 -12.21 8.05
CA GLN A 269 -4.46 -13.42 8.17
C GLN A 269 -5.61 -13.40 7.18
N CYS A 270 -6.16 -14.58 6.88
CA CYS A 270 -7.42 -14.69 6.19
C CYS A 270 -8.50 -13.92 6.96
N SER A 271 -9.23 -13.04 6.28
CA SER A 271 -10.22 -12.12 6.88
C SER A 271 -11.62 -12.30 6.31
N GLU A 272 -11.92 -13.50 5.77
CA GLU A 272 -13.26 -13.97 5.43
C GLU A 272 -13.40 -15.42 5.89
N LEU A 273 -14.48 -15.73 6.63
CA LEU A 273 -14.68 -17.07 7.22
C LEU A 273 -14.73 -18.14 6.13
N CYS A 274 -13.72 -19.03 6.12
CA CYS A 274 -13.53 -20.02 5.07
C CYS A 274 -13.59 -21.48 5.58
N GLY A 275 -14.03 -21.72 6.82
CA GLY A 275 -14.21 -23.05 7.39
C GLY A 275 -13.38 -23.33 8.65
N ALA A 276 -13.14 -24.60 8.96
CA ALA A 276 -12.63 -25.05 10.26
C ALA A 276 -11.23 -24.54 10.60
N ARG A 277 -10.37 -24.29 9.60
CA ARG A 277 -9.00 -23.79 9.83
C ARG A 277 -8.82 -22.35 9.33
N HIS A 278 -9.88 -21.54 9.34
CA HIS A 278 -9.85 -20.14 8.95
C HIS A 278 -8.74 -19.33 9.65
N GLY A 279 -8.52 -19.53 10.93
CA GLY A 279 -7.45 -18.87 11.70
C GLY A 279 -6.05 -19.50 11.53
N TYR A 280 -5.91 -20.54 10.69
CA TYR A 280 -4.68 -21.30 10.51
C TYR A 280 -4.11 -21.21 9.09
N MET A 281 -4.39 -20.11 8.40
CA MET A 281 -3.82 -19.77 7.09
C MET A 281 -3.31 -18.32 7.10
N PRO A 282 -2.19 -18.09 7.79
CA PRO A 282 -1.60 -16.76 7.90
C PRO A 282 -1.05 -16.28 6.56
N ILE A 283 -0.81 -14.98 6.49
CA ILE A 283 -0.17 -14.31 5.37
C ILE A 283 1.16 -13.76 5.86
N ALA A 284 2.25 -14.07 5.18
CA ALA A 284 3.54 -13.47 5.41
C ALA A 284 4.04 -12.84 4.11
N VAL A 285 4.18 -11.52 4.10
CA VAL A 285 4.70 -10.74 2.96
C VAL A 285 6.12 -10.28 3.31
N GLU A 286 7.07 -10.60 2.45
CA GLU A 286 8.44 -10.15 2.58
C GLU A 286 8.77 -9.12 1.50
N ALA A 287 8.88 -7.86 1.88
CA ALA A 287 9.30 -6.79 0.99
C ALA A 287 10.82 -6.65 1.04
N VAL A 288 11.48 -6.78 -0.11
CA VAL A 288 12.95 -6.76 -0.23
C VAL A 288 13.40 -5.68 -1.22
N PRO A 289 14.67 -5.25 -1.18
CA PRO A 289 15.23 -4.41 -2.25
C PRO A 289 15.10 -5.08 -3.61
N LEU A 290 14.89 -4.30 -4.69
CA LEU A 290 14.67 -4.83 -6.04
C LEU A 290 15.74 -5.84 -6.49
N PRO A 291 17.07 -5.62 -6.33
CA PRO A 291 18.08 -6.60 -6.72
C PRO A 291 17.97 -7.93 -5.95
N VAL A 292 17.51 -7.88 -4.69
CA VAL A 292 17.28 -9.09 -3.87
C VAL A 292 16.04 -9.84 -4.34
N PHE A 293 14.99 -9.12 -4.74
CA PHE A 293 13.81 -9.71 -5.38
C PHE A 293 14.17 -10.44 -6.68
N GLU A 294 14.98 -9.82 -7.54
CA GLU A 294 15.43 -10.44 -8.79
C GLU A 294 16.25 -11.72 -8.54
N ALA A 295 17.11 -11.70 -7.49
CA ALA A 295 17.86 -12.89 -7.08
C ALA A 295 16.93 -13.98 -6.56
N TRP A 296 15.91 -13.61 -5.79
CA TRP A 296 14.90 -14.56 -5.32
C TRP A 296 14.12 -15.18 -6.48
N VAL A 297 13.66 -14.38 -7.45
CA VAL A 297 12.97 -14.90 -8.66
C VAL A 297 13.83 -15.94 -9.39
N LYS A 298 15.13 -15.67 -9.57
CA LYS A 298 16.06 -16.62 -10.18
C LYS A 298 16.20 -17.89 -9.36
N SER A 299 16.21 -17.81 -8.03
CA SER A 299 16.28 -18.97 -7.15
C SER A 299 15.04 -19.87 -7.24
N GLN A 300 13.89 -19.29 -7.64
CA GLN A 300 12.65 -20.03 -7.92
C GLN A 300 12.59 -20.57 -9.35
N GLY A 301 13.64 -20.44 -10.15
CA GLY A 301 13.67 -20.83 -11.56
C GLY A 301 12.92 -19.87 -12.49
N GLY A 302 12.53 -18.70 -11.99
CA GLY A 302 11.84 -17.66 -12.76
C GLY A 302 12.80 -16.73 -13.50
N THR A 303 12.22 -15.86 -14.33
CA THR A 303 12.94 -14.80 -15.06
C THR A 303 12.50 -13.43 -14.51
N PRO A 304 13.41 -12.60 -13.98
CA PRO A 304 13.04 -11.27 -13.50
C PRO A 304 12.43 -10.40 -14.59
N ALA A 305 11.27 -9.82 -14.31
CA ALA A 305 10.62 -8.84 -15.18
C ALA A 305 11.33 -7.49 -15.10
N SER A 306 11.20 -6.68 -16.17
CA SER A 306 11.66 -5.28 -16.14
C SER A 306 10.67 -4.46 -15.32
N LEU A 307 11.06 -4.07 -14.13
CA LEU A 307 10.26 -3.30 -13.19
C LEU A 307 10.70 -1.83 -13.14
N PRO A 308 9.80 -0.90 -12.78
CA PRO A 308 10.17 0.49 -12.59
C PRO A 308 11.16 0.65 -11.43
N THR A 309 11.98 1.70 -11.49
CA THR A 309 12.88 2.06 -10.39
C THR A 309 12.05 2.29 -9.12
N PRO A 310 12.46 1.72 -7.97
CA PRO A 310 11.75 1.93 -6.72
C PRO A 310 11.62 3.41 -6.37
N ALA A 311 10.40 3.83 -5.98
CA ALA A 311 10.15 5.14 -5.41
C ALA A 311 10.47 5.08 -3.89
N VAL A 312 11.73 5.29 -3.51
CA VAL A 312 12.18 5.29 -2.10
C VAL A 312 12.77 6.65 -1.75
#